data_4b6e817b64b33742f2c71190f1b44090
#
_entry.id   4b6e817b64b33742f2c71190f1b44090
#
_cell.length_a   1.000
_cell.length_b   1.000
_cell.length_c   1.000
_cell.angle_alpha   90.00
_cell.angle_beta   90.00
_cell.angle_gamma   90.00
#
_symmetry.space_group_name_H-M   'P 1'
#
loop_
_entity.id
_entity.type
_entity.pdbx_description
1 polymer ?
#
loop_
_entity_poly.entity_id
_entity_poly.type
_entity_poly.pdbx_seq_one_letter_code
_entity_poly.pdbx_strand_id
1 'polypeptide(L)'
;NIPTLSVFGTFVFYGVVVGWVLKYFYASIKGDFYNVDIANYFNSFAGTSATLKWHFLAMVITIVIVLLGVIKGIERMNKIMMPALFVIFTVLLIRTLTLPNAMEGVKYLLIPRWEYLFKPITWVMALGQAFFSASLNGAGMVVYGSYLKKDVDIPNAALQVAIFDAVSAILAAFIIIPGAFAFGLDPTSGPSLLFITMPHIFKAMPFGYLFGILFFLSIIFAAISSIINMLEASADAYMSFFKTTRFKASFIVTAAAFIIAIPLDLSMAR
;
A
#
# COMPACT_ATOMS: atom_id res chain seq x y z
N ASN A 1 -21.87 -2.14 -12.62
CA ASN A 1 -21.29 -0.80 -12.47
C ASN A 1 -21.02 -0.37 -11.01
N ILE A 2 -21.66 -0.99 -9.99
CA ILE A 2 -21.35 -0.74 -8.58
C ILE A 2 -19.90 -1.14 -8.22
N PRO A 3 -19.39 -2.33 -8.63
CA PRO A 3 -18.00 -2.71 -8.36
C PRO A 3 -16.96 -1.73 -8.92
N THR A 4 -17.21 -1.14 -10.08
CA THR A 4 -16.33 -0.13 -10.69
C THR A 4 -16.28 1.17 -9.88
N LEU A 5 -17.42 1.61 -9.35
CA LEU A 5 -17.47 2.79 -8.47
C LEU A 5 -16.73 2.54 -7.17
N SER A 6 -16.76 1.33 -6.63
CA SER A 6 -15.99 0.92 -5.45
C SER A 6 -14.49 1.01 -5.72
N VAL A 7 -14.00 0.46 -6.84
CA VAL A 7 -12.57 0.56 -7.22
C VAL A 7 -12.16 2.01 -7.46
N PHE A 8 -12.98 2.80 -8.13
CA PHE A 8 -12.72 4.22 -8.34
C PHE A 8 -12.66 5.00 -7.02
N GLY A 9 -13.60 4.77 -6.10
CA GLY A 9 -13.55 5.37 -4.75
C GLY A 9 -12.30 4.98 -3.98
N THR A 10 -11.89 3.71 -4.05
CA THR A 10 -10.63 3.25 -3.47
C THR A 10 -9.42 3.92 -4.14
N PHE A 11 -9.41 4.08 -5.46
CA PHE A 11 -8.36 4.77 -6.20
C PHE A 11 -8.20 6.23 -5.76
N VAL A 12 -9.31 6.94 -5.54
CA VAL A 12 -9.32 8.33 -5.03
C VAL A 12 -8.58 8.42 -3.68
N PHE A 13 -8.97 7.60 -2.72
CA PHE A 13 -8.34 7.55 -1.39
C PHE A 13 -6.88 7.09 -1.46
N TYR A 14 -6.63 6.04 -2.20
CA TYR A 14 -5.31 5.39 -2.27
C TYR A 14 -4.25 6.30 -2.87
N GLY A 15 -4.63 7.16 -3.82
CA GLY A 15 -3.74 8.16 -4.40
C GLY A 15 -3.14 9.13 -3.37
N VAL A 16 -3.94 9.56 -2.41
CA VAL A 16 -3.47 10.40 -1.29
C VAL A 16 -2.42 9.66 -0.46
N VAL A 17 -2.72 8.41 -0.06
CA VAL A 17 -1.81 7.60 0.75
C VAL A 17 -0.49 7.33 0.01
N VAL A 18 -0.54 7.02 -1.29
CA VAL A 18 0.68 6.85 -2.11
C VAL A 18 1.50 8.13 -2.14
N GLY A 19 0.86 9.30 -2.24
CA GLY A 19 1.53 10.59 -2.13
C GLY A 19 2.28 10.75 -0.80
N TRP A 20 1.65 10.37 0.31
CA TRP A 20 2.30 10.40 1.63
C TRP A 20 3.50 9.46 1.70
N VAL A 21 3.38 8.25 1.16
CA VAL A 21 4.50 7.29 1.10
C VAL A 21 5.67 7.84 0.29
N LEU A 22 5.42 8.47 -0.87
CA LEU A 22 6.45 9.13 -1.67
C LEU A 22 7.16 10.24 -0.89
N LYS A 23 6.41 11.07 -0.15
CA LYS A 23 6.98 12.11 0.72
C LYS A 23 7.90 11.50 1.79
N TYR A 24 7.47 10.42 2.42
CA TYR A 24 8.23 9.76 3.47
C TYR A 24 9.47 9.05 2.95
N PHE A 25 9.40 8.48 1.75
CA PHE A 25 10.58 7.96 1.06
C PHE A 25 11.61 9.07 0.79
N TYR A 26 11.16 10.20 0.27
CA TYR A 26 12.02 11.36 0.04
C TYR A 26 12.63 11.89 1.34
N ALA A 27 11.84 11.97 2.41
CA ALA A 27 12.30 12.34 3.73
C ALA A 27 13.34 11.36 4.30
N SER A 28 13.17 10.06 4.04
CA SER A 28 14.14 9.02 4.41
C SER A 28 15.48 9.23 3.71
N ILE A 29 15.47 9.52 2.40
CA ILE A 29 16.69 9.80 1.62
C ILE A 29 17.40 11.05 2.13
N LYS A 30 16.65 12.09 2.52
CA LYS A 30 17.22 13.33 3.07
C LYS A 30 17.67 13.21 4.53
N GLY A 31 17.20 12.18 5.24
CA GLY A 31 17.47 12.06 6.67
C GLY A 31 16.67 13.04 7.54
N ASP A 32 15.52 13.53 7.04
CA ASP A 32 14.71 14.53 7.75
C ASP A 32 14.29 14.04 9.14
N PHE A 33 14.03 12.74 9.32
CA PHE A 33 13.54 12.16 10.58
C PHE A 33 14.52 12.28 11.75
N TYR A 34 15.83 12.47 11.49
CA TYR A 34 16.83 12.54 12.55
C TYR A 34 16.82 13.88 13.30
N ASN A 35 16.35 14.95 12.65
CA ASN A 35 16.42 16.31 13.15
C ASN A 35 15.06 16.91 13.56
N VAL A 36 13.98 16.12 13.50
CA VAL A 36 12.62 16.60 13.76
C VAL A 36 11.90 15.73 14.79
N ASP A 37 10.87 16.29 15.41
CA ASP A 37 9.84 15.52 16.09
C ASP A 37 8.95 14.88 15.05
N ILE A 38 8.88 13.53 15.06
CA ILE A 38 8.24 12.75 14.01
C ILE A 38 6.71 12.91 14.04
N ALA A 39 6.11 13.03 15.22
CA ALA A 39 4.67 13.25 15.34
C ALA A 39 4.28 14.62 14.79
N ASN A 40 5.05 15.67 15.15
CA ASN A 40 4.86 17.01 14.62
C ASN A 40 5.12 17.06 13.10
N TYR A 41 6.12 16.32 12.61
CA TYR A 41 6.40 16.22 11.18
C TYR A 41 5.19 15.64 10.41
N PHE A 42 4.58 14.57 10.91
CA PHE A 42 3.36 14.00 10.32
C PHE A 42 2.20 15.01 10.39
N ASN A 43 1.89 15.55 11.56
CA ASN A 43 0.76 16.44 11.78
C ASN A 43 0.86 17.77 11.00
N SER A 44 2.09 18.27 10.79
CA SER A 44 2.32 19.48 9.98
C SER A 44 2.20 19.25 8.47
N PHE A 45 2.29 18.01 8.03
CA PHE A 45 2.20 17.62 6.64
C PHE A 45 0.80 17.09 6.27
N ALA A 46 0.29 16.10 7.02
CA ALA A 46 -0.99 15.47 6.74
C ALA A 46 -2.15 16.47 6.87
N GLY A 47 -3.07 16.44 5.93
CA GLY A 47 -4.21 17.37 5.90
C GLY A 47 -3.87 18.81 5.50
N THR A 48 -2.70 19.08 4.95
CA THR A 48 -2.28 20.39 4.49
C THR A 48 -2.09 20.46 2.98
N SER A 49 -2.03 21.66 2.40
CA SER A 49 -1.77 21.83 0.96
C SER A 49 -0.40 21.26 0.52
N ALA A 50 0.52 21.01 1.46
CA ALA A 50 1.80 20.39 1.17
C ALA A 50 1.70 18.95 0.68
N THR A 51 0.59 18.24 0.99
CA THR A 51 0.31 16.88 0.51
C THR A 51 -0.01 16.85 -0.98
N LEU A 52 -0.68 17.87 -1.51
CA LEU A 52 -1.19 17.90 -2.88
C LEU A 52 -0.11 17.70 -3.94
N LYS A 53 1.09 18.23 -3.74
CA LYS A 53 2.20 18.02 -4.69
C LYS A 53 2.66 16.57 -4.76
N TRP A 54 2.66 15.87 -3.63
CA TRP A 54 3.05 14.46 -3.56
C TRP A 54 1.96 13.54 -4.09
N HIS A 55 0.70 13.89 -3.81
CA HIS A 55 -0.46 13.24 -4.39
C HIS A 55 -0.45 13.41 -5.93
N PHE A 56 -0.24 14.63 -6.43
CA PHE A 56 -0.10 14.87 -7.87
C PHE A 56 1.04 14.03 -8.49
N LEU A 57 2.21 13.97 -7.83
CA LEU A 57 3.32 13.14 -8.29
C LEU A 57 2.96 11.65 -8.35
N ALA A 58 2.24 11.14 -7.34
CA ALA A 58 1.75 9.76 -7.32
C ALA A 58 0.83 9.48 -8.50
N MET A 59 -0.10 10.39 -8.81
CA MET A 59 -1.01 10.27 -9.95
C MET A 59 -0.27 10.32 -11.29
N VAL A 60 0.74 11.18 -11.42
CA VAL A 60 1.58 11.25 -12.65
C VAL A 60 2.37 9.95 -12.84
N ILE A 61 3.00 9.42 -11.81
CA ILE A 61 3.71 8.14 -11.90
C ILE A 61 2.75 7.03 -12.33
N THR A 62 1.58 6.97 -11.72
CA THR A 62 0.57 5.95 -12.00
C THR A 62 0.09 6.01 -13.44
N ILE A 63 -0.30 7.19 -13.94
CA ILE A 63 -0.81 7.32 -15.30
C ILE A 63 0.27 7.03 -16.35
N VAL A 64 1.52 7.43 -16.13
CA VAL A 64 2.63 7.12 -17.02
C VAL A 64 2.80 5.61 -17.18
N ILE A 65 2.80 4.85 -16.07
CA ILE A 65 2.95 3.40 -16.11
C ILE A 65 1.77 2.75 -16.85
N VAL A 66 0.54 3.18 -16.58
CA VAL A 66 -0.66 2.64 -17.22
C VAL A 66 -0.68 2.95 -18.73
N LEU A 67 -0.25 4.15 -19.13
CA LEU A 67 -0.18 4.53 -20.54
C LEU A 67 0.88 3.75 -21.33
N LEU A 68 1.91 3.21 -20.69
CA LEU A 68 2.86 2.29 -21.34
C LEU A 68 2.20 0.93 -21.70
N GLY A 69 1.00 0.67 -21.19
CA GLY A 69 0.20 -0.52 -21.47
C GLY A 69 0.48 -1.69 -20.55
N VAL A 70 -0.31 -2.77 -20.70
CA VAL A 70 -0.27 -3.92 -19.80
C VAL A 70 1.10 -4.59 -19.81
N ILE A 71 1.65 -4.94 -20.97
CA ILE A 71 2.90 -5.72 -21.07
C ILE A 71 4.13 -4.85 -20.75
N LYS A 72 4.25 -3.68 -21.39
CA LYS A 72 5.45 -2.82 -21.24
C LYS A 72 5.47 -2.01 -19.95
N GLY A 73 4.30 -1.62 -19.47
CA GLY A 73 4.15 -0.84 -18.22
C GLY A 73 3.91 -1.75 -17.03
N ILE A 74 2.69 -2.22 -16.85
CA ILE A 74 2.22 -2.87 -15.63
C ILE A 74 2.99 -4.17 -15.35
N GLU A 75 3.04 -5.09 -16.31
CA GLU A 75 3.70 -6.39 -16.13
C GLU A 75 5.20 -6.24 -15.87
N ARG A 76 5.88 -5.40 -16.65
CA ARG A 76 7.33 -5.19 -16.52
C ARG A 76 7.69 -4.57 -15.17
N MET A 77 6.92 -3.57 -14.72
CA MET A 77 7.14 -2.93 -13.41
C MET A 77 6.91 -3.92 -12.29
N ASN A 78 5.82 -4.69 -12.31
CA ASN A 78 5.52 -5.68 -11.28
C ASN A 78 6.56 -6.80 -11.20
N LYS A 79 7.11 -7.25 -12.34
CA LYS A 79 8.19 -8.26 -12.38
C LYS A 79 9.48 -7.82 -11.66
N ILE A 80 9.71 -6.51 -11.56
CA ILE A 80 10.88 -5.95 -10.84
C ILE A 80 10.50 -5.66 -9.39
N MET A 81 9.35 -5.01 -9.18
CA MET A 81 8.96 -4.48 -7.87
C MET A 81 8.61 -5.60 -6.88
N MET A 82 7.91 -6.67 -7.32
CA MET A 82 7.48 -7.73 -6.41
C MET A 82 8.64 -8.55 -5.85
N PRO A 83 9.58 -9.08 -6.64
CA PRO A 83 10.75 -9.76 -6.06
C PRO A 83 11.58 -8.84 -5.17
N ALA A 84 11.78 -7.56 -5.55
CA ALA A 84 12.52 -6.60 -4.75
C ALA A 84 11.84 -6.35 -3.40
N LEU A 85 10.51 -6.25 -3.36
CA LEU A 85 9.74 -6.11 -2.12
C LEU A 85 10.00 -7.28 -1.17
N PHE A 86 9.92 -8.52 -1.65
CA PHE A 86 10.18 -9.70 -0.81
C PHE A 86 11.61 -9.75 -0.28
N VAL A 87 12.59 -9.38 -1.09
CA VAL A 87 14.01 -9.28 -0.65
C VAL A 87 14.13 -8.22 0.46
N ILE A 88 13.60 -7.03 0.24
CA ILE A 88 13.64 -5.95 1.23
C ILE A 88 12.90 -6.35 2.51
N PHE A 89 11.72 -6.95 2.41
CA PHE A 89 10.95 -7.45 3.56
C PHE A 89 11.75 -8.50 4.35
N THR A 90 12.44 -9.41 3.68
CA THR A 90 13.27 -10.40 4.35
C THR A 90 14.42 -9.74 5.13
N VAL A 91 15.10 -8.75 4.53
CA VAL A 91 16.17 -7.99 5.19
C VAL A 91 15.63 -7.23 6.42
N LEU A 92 14.49 -6.55 6.26
CA LEU A 92 13.84 -5.83 7.35
C LEU A 92 13.37 -6.77 8.47
N LEU A 93 12.80 -7.91 8.13
CA LEU A 93 12.37 -8.94 9.08
C LEU A 93 13.55 -9.42 9.93
N ILE A 94 14.63 -9.85 9.29
CA ILE A 94 15.85 -10.30 10.01
C ILE A 94 16.31 -9.20 10.96
N ARG A 95 16.36 -7.96 10.49
CA ARG A 95 16.80 -6.83 11.31
C ARG A 95 15.87 -6.58 12.48
N THR A 96 14.56 -6.58 12.26
CA THR A 96 13.56 -6.35 13.33
C THR A 96 13.63 -7.42 14.41
N LEU A 97 13.75 -8.69 14.03
CA LEU A 97 13.84 -9.80 14.97
C LEU A 97 15.14 -9.78 15.82
N THR A 98 16.17 -9.07 15.38
CA THR A 98 17.41 -8.86 16.17
C THR A 98 17.32 -7.69 17.16
N LEU A 99 16.24 -6.94 17.19
CA LEU A 99 16.06 -5.83 18.13
C LEU A 99 15.73 -6.34 19.54
N PRO A 100 16.19 -5.64 20.58
CA PRO A 100 15.78 -5.95 21.96
C PRO A 100 14.25 -5.92 22.10
N ASN A 101 13.69 -6.81 22.90
CA ASN A 101 12.24 -6.93 23.16
C ASN A 101 11.35 -7.24 21.94
N ALA A 102 11.90 -7.38 20.74
CA ALA A 102 11.12 -7.74 19.53
C ALA A 102 10.34 -9.06 19.72
N MET A 103 10.87 -9.99 20.51
CA MET A 103 10.24 -11.28 20.77
C MET A 103 8.88 -11.15 21.48
N GLU A 104 8.65 -10.09 22.27
CA GLU A 104 7.32 -9.81 22.85
C GLU A 104 6.29 -9.51 21.76
N GLY A 105 6.68 -8.78 20.70
CA GLY A 105 5.82 -8.55 19.54
C GLY A 105 5.56 -9.83 18.73
N VAL A 106 6.54 -10.72 18.63
CA VAL A 106 6.36 -12.05 18.03
C VAL A 106 5.34 -12.87 18.83
N LYS A 107 5.47 -12.88 20.16
CA LYS A 107 4.48 -13.54 21.04
C LYS A 107 3.10 -12.93 20.89
N TYR A 108 2.99 -11.60 20.79
CA TYR A 108 1.73 -10.90 20.58
C TYR A 108 1.02 -11.37 19.31
N LEU A 109 1.76 -11.63 18.23
CA LEU A 109 1.21 -12.12 16.96
C LEU A 109 0.85 -13.61 17.01
N LEU A 110 1.65 -14.43 17.68
CA LEU A 110 1.52 -15.89 17.61
C LEU A 110 0.66 -16.50 18.72
N ILE A 111 0.51 -15.84 19.87
CA ILE A 111 -0.31 -16.37 20.95
C ILE A 111 -1.80 -16.18 20.60
N PRO A 112 -2.53 -17.27 20.34
CA PRO A 112 -3.91 -17.18 19.91
C PRO A 112 -4.81 -16.74 21.07
N ARG A 113 -5.72 -15.84 20.76
CA ARG A 113 -6.78 -15.38 21.66
C ARG A 113 -8.10 -16.00 21.22
N TRP A 114 -8.35 -17.22 21.63
CA TRP A 114 -9.46 -18.05 21.18
C TRP A 114 -10.84 -17.41 21.38
N GLU A 115 -10.98 -16.53 22.35
CA GLU A 115 -12.21 -15.77 22.63
C GLU A 115 -12.70 -14.93 21.44
N TYR A 116 -11.80 -14.48 20.58
CA TYR A 116 -12.16 -13.70 19.40
C TYR A 116 -12.75 -14.54 18.27
N LEU A 117 -12.45 -15.84 18.20
CA LEU A 117 -13.02 -16.73 17.18
C LEU A 117 -14.54 -16.88 17.30
N PHE A 118 -15.07 -16.72 18.52
CA PHE A 118 -16.51 -16.80 18.77
C PHE A 118 -17.25 -15.46 18.57
N LYS A 119 -16.53 -14.38 18.27
CA LYS A 119 -17.13 -13.07 17.99
C LYS A 119 -17.40 -12.92 16.50
N PRO A 120 -18.66 -12.75 16.05
CA PRO A 120 -19.00 -12.60 14.64
C PRO A 120 -18.24 -11.45 13.94
N ILE A 121 -17.97 -10.37 14.67
CA ILE A 121 -17.21 -9.23 14.16
C ILE A 121 -15.80 -9.61 13.68
N THR A 122 -15.14 -10.57 14.31
CA THR A 122 -13.82 -11.06 13.88
C THR A 122 -13.86 -11.61 12.46
N TRP A 123 -14.89 -12.40 12.16
CA TRP A 123 -15.07 -12.98 10.84
C TRP A 123 -15.45 -11.94 9.78
N VAL A 124 -16.30 -10.97 10.14
CA VAL A 124 -16.67 -9.86 9.25
C VAL A 124 -15.44 -9.04 8.89
N MET A 125 -14.60 -8.69 9.88
CA MET A 125 -13.37 -7.93 9.65
C MET A 125 -12.34 -8.73 8.84
N ALA A 126 -12.17 -10.01 9.14
CA ALA A 126 -11.25 -10.89 8.40
C ALA A 126 -11.68 -11.06 6.94
N LEU A 127 -12.97 -11.29 6.68
CA LEU A 127 -13.51 -11.37 5.33
C LEU A 127 -13.36 -10.04 4.59
N GLY A 128 -13.69 -8.93 5.23
CA GLY A 128 -13.51 -7.59 4.64
C GLY A 128 -12.07 -7.33 4.21
N GLN A 129 -11.10 -7.67 5.07
CA GLN A 129 -9.68 -7.56 4.76
C GLN A 129 -9.27 -8.50 3.61
N ALA A 130 -9.70 -9.75 3.60
CA ALA A 130 -9.40 -10.70 2.53
C ALA A 130 -9.98 -10.24 1.18
N PHE A 131 -11.21 -9.74 1.16
CA PHE A 131 -11.81 -9.17 -0.07
C PHE A 131 -11.07 -7.94 -0.57
N PHE A 132 -10.58 -7.09 0.35
CA PHE A 132 -9.82 -5.90 0.00
C PHE A 132 -8.44 -6.28 -0.55
N SER A 133 -7.64 -7.08 0.17
CA SER A 133 -6.27 -7.40 -0.20
C SER A 133 -6.19 -8.23 -1.48
N ALA A 134 -7.08 -9.22 -1.66
CA ALA A 134 -7.16 -10.00 -2.89
C ALA A 134 -7.84 -9.27 -4.07
N SER A 135 -8.17 -7.96 -3.92
CA SER A 135 -8.83 -7.14 -4.95
C SER A 135 -10.18 -7.70 -5.44
N LEU A 136 -10.90 -8.41 -4.56
CA LEU A 136 -12.23 -8.97 -4.85
C LEU A 136 -13.37 -7.95 -4.62
N ASN A 137 -13.08 -6.84 -3.96
CA ASN A 137 -14.04 -5.79 -3.62
C ASN A 137 -14.48 -4.92 -4.81
N GLY A 138 -14.02 -5.23 -6.03
CA GLY A 138 -14.33 -4.44 -7.22
C GLY A 138 -14.08 -5.18 -8.53
N ALA A 139 -14.03 -4.43 -9.62
CA ALA A 139 -13.85 -4.98 -10.97
C ALA A 139 -12.41 -5.38 -11.29
N GLY A 140 -11.43 -5.15 -10.41
CA GLY A 140 -10.01 -5.34 -10.68
C GLY A 140 -9.68 -6.75 -11.17
N MET A 141 -10.07 -7.77 -10.42
CA MET A 141 -9.80 -9.17 -10.80
C MET A 141 -10.52 -9.58 -12.10
N VAL A 142 -11.70 -9.01 -12.39
CA VAL A 142 -12.42 -9.27 -13.65
C VAL A 142 -11.66 -8.70 -14.84
N VAL A 143 -11.13 -7.47 -14.71
CA VAL A 143 -10.33 -6.82 -15.76
C VAL A 143 -9.04 -7.59 -16.01
N TYR A 144 -8.30 -7.93 -14.96
CA TYR A 144 -7.07 -8.72 -15.12
C TYR A 144 -7.34 -10.13 -15.62
N GLY A 145 -8.42 -10.76 -15.20
CA GLY A 145 -8.86 -12.05 -15.72
C GLY A 145 -9.13 -12.00 -17.24
N SER A 146 -9.63 -10.88 -17.76
CA SER A 146 -9.86 -10.70 -19.19
C SER A 146 -8.58 -10.61 -20.03
N TYR A 147 -7.44 -10.28 -19.39
CA TYR A 147 -6.13 -10.20 -20.05
C TYR A 147 -5.38 -11.55 -20.07
N LEU A 148 -5.87 -12.54 -19.34
CA LEU A 148 -5.23 -13.85 -19.28
C LEU A 148 -5.34 -14.57 -20.64
N LYS A 149 -4.28 -15.27 -20.98
CA LYS A 149 -4.28 -16.18 -22.15
C LYS A 149 -5.16 -17.40 -21.86
N LYS A 150 -5.67 -18.01 -22.92
CA LYS A 150 -6.60 -19.17 -22.82
C LYS A 150 -5.98 -20.43 -22.19
N ASP A 151 -4.66 -20.53 -22.19
CA ASP A 151 -3.88 -21.65 -21.65
C ASP A 151 -3.50 -21.50 -20.17
N VAL A 152 -3.91 -20.39 -19.53
CA VAL A 152 -3.61 -20.17 -18.10
C VAL A 152 -4.53 -21.02 -17.22
N ASP A 153 -3.92 -21.76 -16.30
CA ASP A 153 -4.60 -22.48 -15.23
C ASP A 153 -5.10 -21.48 -14.16
N ILE A 154 -6.38 -21.09 -14.28
CA ILE A 154 -6.99 -20.08 -13.39
C ILE A 154 -7.02 -20.53 -11.92
N PRO A 155 -7.39 -21.77 -11.55
CA PRO A 155 -7.34 -22.23 -10.16
C PRO A 155 -5.95 -22.12 -9.53
N ASN A 156 -4.91 -22.55 -10.25
CA ASN A 156 -3.54 -22.46 -9.77
C ASN A 156 -3.07 -20.99 -9.63
N ALA A 157 -3.40 -20.13 -10.59
CA ALA A 157 -3.11 -18.71 -10.52
C ALA A 157 -3.80 -18.04 -9.30
N ALA A 158 -5.07 -18.35 -9.05
CA ALA A 158 -5.80 -17.82 -7.90
C ALA A 158 -5.21 -18.29 -6.57
N LEU A 159 -4.80 -19.56 -6.48
CA LEU A 159 -4.13 -20.09 -5.30
C LEU A 159 -2.79 -19.38 -5.03
N GLN A 160 -1.99 -19.15 -6.08
CA GLN A 160 -0.75 -18.40 -5.95
C GLN A 160 -0.99 -16.98 -5.46
N VAL A 161 -1.98 -16.25 -5.99
CA VAL A 161 -2.36 -14.92 -5.50
C VAL A 161 -2.69 -14.96 -4.01
N ALA A 162 -3.54 -15.89 -3.57
CA ALA A 162 -3.94 -16.01 -2.17
C ALA A 162 -2.75 -16.31 -1.24
N ILE A 163 -1.85 -17.20 -1.66
CA ILE A 163 -0.63 -17.54 -0.88
C ILE A 163 0.31 -16.34 -0.77
N PHE A 164 0.63 -15.68 -1.90
CA PHE A 164 1.56 -14.55 -1.87
C PHE A 164 0.98 -13.34 -1.15
N ASP A 165 -0.32 -13.10 -1.23
CA ASP A 165 -1.02 -12.07 -0.45
C ASP A 165 -0.88 -12.35 1.04
N ALA A 166 -1.21 -13.56 1.50
CA ALA A 166 -1.08 -13.95 2.89
C ALA A 166 0.37 -13.88 3.40
N VAL A 167 1.34 -14.38 2.61
CA VAL A 167 2.78 -14.32 2.96
C VAL A 167 3.25 -12.88 3.09
N SER A 168 2.85 -11.99 2.17
CA SER A 168 3.23 -10.57 2.23
C SER A 168 2.67 -9.89 3.47
N ALA A 169 1.40 -10.16 3.80
CA ALA A 169 0.75 -9.60 5.00
C ALA A 169 1.41 -10.09 6.29
N ILE A 170 1.74 -11.38 6.37
CA ILE A 170 2.43 -11.98 7.52
C ILE A 170 3.84 -11.36 7.67
N LEU A 171 4.61 -11.27 6.58
CA LEU A 171 5.94 -10.64 6.62
C LEU A 171 5.87 -9.20 7.11
N ALA A 172 4.92 -8.40 6.58
CA ALA A 172 4.72 -7.03 7.03
C ALA A 172 4.36 -6.95 8.52
N ALA A 173 3.47 -7.83 9.01
CA ALA A 173 3.11 -7.89 10.42
C ALA A 173 4.33 -8.21 11.31
N PHE A 174 5.17 -9.18 10.92
CA PHE A 174 6.38 -9.54 11.64
C PHE A 174 7.52 -8.51 11.57
N ILE A 175 7.45 -7.55 10.65
CA ILE A 175 8.35 -6.40 10.60
C ILE A 175 7.84 -5.29 11.53
N ILE A 176 6.55 -4.93 11.41
CA ILE A 176 6.00 -3.75 12.05
C ILE A 176 5.71 -3.98 13.54
N ILE A 177 5.04 -5.07 13.89
CA ILE A 177 4.59 -5.29 15.26
C ILE A 177 5.76 -5.57 16.23
N PRO A 178 6.69 -6.49 15.94
CA PRO A 178 7.88 -6.67 16.79
C PRO A 178 8.75 -5.41 16.86
N GLY A 179 8.81 -4.64 15.76
CA GLY A 179 9.49 -3.34 15.76
C GLY A 179 8.84 -2.35 16.72
N ALA A 180 7.52 -2.25 16.75
CA ALA A 180 6.80 -1.39 17.70
C ALA A 180 7.09 -1.81 19.16
N PHE A 181 7.00 -3.11 19.48
CA PHE A 181 7.33 -3.63 20.82
C PHE A 181 8.78 -3.38 21.23
N ALA A 182 9.72 -3.48 20.29
CA ALA A 182 11.15 -3.24 20.58
C ALA A 182 11.40 -1.81 21.13
N PHE A 183 10.57 -0.85 20.75
CA PHE A 183 10.70 0.55 21.17
C PHE A 183 9.55 1.03 22.10
N GLY A 184 8.72 0.11 22.62
CA GLY A 184 7.63 0.44 23.55
C GLY A 184 6.52 1.29 22.92
N LEU A 185 6.31 1.18 21.60
CA LEU A 185 5.29 1.91 20.86
C LEU A 185 3.99 1.09 20.75
N ASP A 186 2.85 1.77 20.66
CA ASP A 186 1.55 1.12 20.55
C ASP A 186 1.37 0.43 19.19
N PRO A 187 1.26 -0.91 19.15
CA PRO A 187 1.07 -1.65 17.91
C PRO A 187 -0.33 -1.49 17.30
N THR A 188 -1.27 -0.87 18.01
CA THR A 188 -2.68 -0.72 17.60
C THR A 188 -3.00 0.66 17.02
N SER A 189 -2.00 1.52 16.85
CA SER A 189 -2.18 2.93 16.45
C SER A 189 -2.62 3.15 15.00
N GLY A 190 -2.94 2.08 14.24
CA GLY A 190 -3.49 2.17 12.88
C GLY A 190 -2.52 2.83 11.88
N PRO A 191 -2.96 3.80 11.04
CA PRO A 191 -2.10 4.46 10.05
C PRO A 191 -0.86 5.13 10.63
N SER A 192 -0.89 5.54 11.91
CA SER A 192 0.26 6.11 12.62
C SER A 192 1.43 5.14 12.71
N LEU A 193 1.19 3.81 12.69
CA LEU A 193 2.26 2.81 12.64
C LEU A 193 3.21 3.05 11.46
N LEU A 194 2.67 3.37 10.30
CA LEU A 194 3.48 3.58 9.10
C LEU A 194 4.25 4.90 9.12
N PHE A 195 3.60 5.98 9.54
CA PHE A 195 4.11 7.34 9.35
C PHE A 195 4.72 7.97 10.62
N ILE A 196 4.44 7.41 11.79
CA ILE A 196 5.00 7.88 13.05
C ILE A 196 5.88 6.79 13.67
N THR A 197 5.31 5.60 13.92
CA THR A 197 6.01 4.54 14.63
C THR A 197 7.24 4.03 13.88
N MET A 198 7.11 3.73 12.58
CA MET A 198 8.25 3.20 11.81
C MET A 198 9.41 4.20 11.68
N PRO A 199 9.20 5.50 11.37
CA PRO A 199 10.28 6.48 11.42
C PRO A 199 10.92 6.62 12.82
N HIS A 200 10.15 6.51 13.91
CA HIS A 200 10.70 6.48 15.27
C HIS A 200 11.65 5.29 15.48
N ILE A 201 11.25 4.10 15.05
CA ILE A 201 12.06 2.89 15.10
C ILE A 201 13.38 3.09 14.34
N PHE A 202 13.31 3.59 13.11
CA PHE A 202 14.50 3.83 12.30
C PHE A 202 15.41 4.91 12.90
N LYS A 203 14.85 5.97 13.51
CA LYS A 203 15.63 7.00 14.20
C LYS A 203 16.44 6.42 15.37
N ALA A 204 15.89 5.47 16.10
CA ALA A 204 16.49 4.90 17.31
C ALA A 204 17.43 3.70 17.05
N MET A 205 17.39 3.07 15.88
CA MET A 205 18.16 1.86 15.61
C MET A 205 19.48 2.13 14.86
N PRO A 206 20.54 1.31 15.07
CA PRO A 206 21.75 1.37 14.26
C PRO A 206 21.44 1.14 12.77
N PHE A 207 22.09 1.92 11.91
CA PHE A 207 21.84 1.92 10.46
C PHE A 207 20.40 2.25 10.06
N GLY A 208 19.61 2.86 10.94
CA GLY A 208 18.20 3.16 10.73
C GLY A 208 17.92 3.99 9.47
N TYR A 209 18.87 4.85 9.07
CA TYR A 209 18.81 5.59 7.81
C TYR A 209 18.61 4.65 6.60
N LEU A 210 19.45 3.63 6.49
CA LEU A 210 19.38 2.64 5.40
C LEU A 210 18.08 1.83 5.48
N PHE A 211 17.71 1.37 6.67
CA PHE A 211 16.49 0.59 6.86
C PHE A 211 15.22 1.42 6.61
N GLY A 212 15.23 2.71 6.94
CA GLY A 212 14.15 3.61 6.61
C GLY A 212 13.95 3.78 5.11
N ILE A 213 15.04 3.96 4.34
CA ILE A 213 15.00 4.03 2.88
C ILE A 213 14.45 2.71 2.30
N LEU A 214 14.97 1.55 2.73
CA LEU A 214 14.52 0.24 2.25
C LEU A 214 13.04 0.01 2.57
N PHE A 215 12.60 0.36 3.77
CA PHE A 215 11.21 0.21 4.18
C PHE A 215 10.27 1.03 3.30
N PHE A 216 10.49 2.34 3.18
CA PHE A 216 9.61 3.18 2.36
C PHE A 216 9.72 2.85 0.88
N LEU A 217 10.86 2.39 0.37
CA LEU A 217 11.00 1.87 -0.99
C LEU A 217 10.12 0.64 -1.21
N SER A 218 10.11 -0.31 -0.25
CA SER A 218 9.25 -1.50 -0.35
C SER A 218 7.76 -1.14 -0.33
N ILE A 219 7.38 -0.17 0.52
CA ILE A 219 6.00 0.33 0.56
C ILE A 219 5.62 1.04 -0.75
N ILE A 220 6.54 1.81 -1.36
CA ILE A 220 6.31 2.39 -2.70
C ILE A 220 6.04 1.29 -3.72
N PHE A 221 6.82 0.21 -3.73
CA PHE A 221 6.60 -0.88 -4.67
C PHE A 221 5.22 -1.51 -4.50
N ALA A 222 4.83 -1.82 -3.26
CA ALA A 222 3.50 -2.33 -2.96
C ALA A 222 2.39 -1.33 -3.34
N ALA A 223 2.55 -0.06 -2.99
CA ALA A 223 1.54 0.97 -3.22
C ALA A 223 1.36 1.29 -4.71
N ILE A 224 2.46 1.41 -5.48
CA ILE A 224 2.40 1.69 -6.91
C ILE A 224 1.80 0.51 -7.67
N SER A 225 2.16 -0.74 -7.32
CA SER A 225 1.54 -1.91 -7.96
C SER A 225 0.03 -1.93 -7.77
N SER A 226 -0.46 -1.56 -6.59
CA SER A 226 -1.89 -1.52 -6.28
C SER A 226 -2.61 -0.38 -7.00
N ILE A 227 -2.06 0.84 -6.98
CA ILE A 227 -2.72 2.01 -7.57
C ILE A 227 -2.81 1.94 -9.10
N ILE A 228 -1.81 1.35 -9.78
CA ILE A 228 -1.89 1.13 -11.23
C ILE A 228 -3.00 0.14 -11.59
N ASN A 229 -3.24 -0.87 -10.75
CA ASN A 229 -4.33 -1.82 -10.93
C ASN A 229 -5.70 -1.14 -10.78
N MET A 230 -5.85 -0.26 -9.80
CA MET A 230 -7.09 0.49 -9.58
C MET A 230 -7.38 1.47 -10.73
N LEU A 231 -6.36 2.16 -11.24
CA LEU A 231 -6.52 3.03 -12.41
C LEU A 231 -6.87 2.21 -13.65
N GLU A 232 -6.19 1.09 -13.90
CA GLU A 232 -6.46 0.23 -15.04
C GLU A 232 -7.91 -0.26 -15.06
N ALA A 233 -8.39 -0.80 -13.93
CA ALA A 233 -9.76 -1.29 -13.81
C ALA A 233 -10.80 -0.16 -14.00
N SER A 234 -10.53 1.03 -13.47
CA SER A 234 -11.42 2.19 -13.62
C SER A 234 -11.41 2.74 -15.05
N ALA A 235 -10.24 2.79 -15.69
CA ALA A 235 -10.09 3.26 -17.06
C ALA A 235 -10.72 2.30 -18.07
N ASP A 236 -10.57 0.98 -17.89
CA ASP A 236 -11.18 -0.04 -18.74
C ASP A 236 -12.71 0.05 -18.72
N ALA A 237 -13.29 0.18 -17.53
CA ALA A 237 -14.73 0.39 -17.38
C ALA A 237 -15.21 1.68 -18.04
N TYR A 238 -14.42 2.78 -17.91
CA TYR A 238 -14.73 4.05 -18.57
C TYR A 238 -14.65 3.92 -20.09
N MET A 239 -13.64 3.24 -20.63
CA MET A 239 -13.50 2.96 -22.07
C MET A 239 -14.69 2.18 -22.60
N SER A 240 -15.11 1.14 -21.90
CA SER A 240 -16.23 0.29 -22.30
C SER A 240 -17.55 1.03 -22.33
N PHE A 241 -17.78 1.94 -21.36
CA PHE A 241 -19.02 2.70 -21.25
C PHE A 241 -19.11 3.85 -22.27
N PHE A 242 -18.03 4.65 -22.41
CA PHE A 242 -18.01 5.83 -23.26
C PHE A 242 -17.39 5.60 -24.64
N LYS A 243 -16.98 4.35 -24.97
CA LYS A 243 -16.37 3.97 -26.25
C LYS A 243 -15.19 4.88 -26.65
N THR A 244 -14.33 5.18 -25.70
CA THR A 244 -13.20 6.10 -25.85
C THR A 244 -11.85 5.38 -25.85
N THR A 245 -10.77 6.11 -26.09
CA THR A 245 -9.40 5.55 -26.11
C THR A 245 -8.83 5.42 -24.71
N ARG A 246 -7.89 4.47 -24.52
CA ARG A 246 -7.18 4.25 -23.25
C ARG A 246 -6.54 5.55 -22.71
N PHE A 247 -5.90 6.33 -23.60
CA PHE A 247 -5.29 7.61 -23.20
C PHE A 247 -6.31 8.57 -22.58
N LYS A 248 -7.43 8.79 -23.29
CA LYS A 248 -8.49 9.70 -22.79
C LYS A 248 -9.12 9.18 -21.51
N ALA A 249 -9.42 7.88 -21.44
CA ALA A 249 -10.01 7.28 -20.26
C ALA A 249 -9.08 7.39 -19.03
N SER A 250 -7.82 6.99 -19.16
CA SER A 250 -6.85 7.07 -18.07
C SER A 250 -6.65 8.52 -17.60
N PHE A 251 -6.56 9.47 -18.52
CA PHE A 251 -6.42 10.88 -18.18
C PHE A 251 -7.63 11.44 -17.43
N ILE A 252 -8.84 11.18 -17.95
CA ILE A 252 -10.08 11.68 -17.33
C ILE A 252 -10.29 11.06 -15.96
N VAL A 253 -10.11 9.74 -15.83
CA VAL A 253 -10.25 9.03 -14.57
C VAL A 253 -9.24 9.52 -13.53
N THR A 254 -7.97 9.70 -13.93
CA THR A 254 -6.92 10.21 -13.02
C THR A 254 -7.19 11.65 -12.60
N ALA A 255 -7.58 12.53 -13.54
CA ALA A 255 -7.90 13.91 -13.25
C ALA A 255 -9.13 14.03 -12.31
N ALA A 256 -10.19 13.26 -12.58
CA ALA A 256 -11.36 13.20 -11.74
C ALA A 256 -11.03 12.70 -10.33
N ALA A 257 -10.24 11.62 -10.21
CA ALA A 257 -9.82 11.09 -8.92
C ALA A 257 -8.97 12.11 -8.15
N PHE A 258 -8.02 12.79 -8.79
CA PHE A 258 -7.22 13.83 -8.15
C PHE A 258 -8.08 14.97 -7.61
N ILE A 259 -9.01 15.50 -8.43
CA ILE A 259 -9.89 16.62 -8.02
C ILE A 259 -10.80 16.21 -6.86
N ILE A 260 -11.42 15.03 -6.93
CA ILE A 260 -12.29 14.51 -5.86
C ILE A 260 -11.51 14.26 -4.57
N ALA A 261 -10.23 13.88 -4.68
CA ALA A 261 -9.40 13.63 -3.53
C ALA A 261 -8.88 14.90 -2.83
N ILE A 262 -8.92 16.09 -3.46
CA ILE A 262 -8.43 17.33 -2.82
C ILE A 262 -9.09 17.60 -1.46
N PRO A 263 -10.41 17.63 -1.31
CA PRO A 263 -11.04 17.83 -0.01
C PRO A 263 -10.73 16.70 0.97
N LEU A 264 -10.62 15.46 0.49
CA LEU A 264 -10.24 14.31 1.30
C LEU A 264 -8.82 14.46 1.83
N ASP A 265 -7.87 14.80 0.96
CA ASP A 265 -6.45 15.02 1.29
C ASP A 265 -6.28 16.12 2.35
N LEU A 266 -7.07 17.19 2.26
CA LEU A 266 -7.07 18.29 3.22
C LEU A 266 -7.79 17.98 4.54
N SER A 267 -8.61 16.93 4.62
CA SER A 267 -9.39 16.55 5.80
C SER A 267 -8.86 15.34 6.56
N MET A 268 -8.00 14.52 5.96
CA MET A 268 -7.57 13.22 6.50
C MET A 268 -6.76 13.28 7.81
N ALA A 269 -6.31 14.43 8.24
CA ALA A 269 -5.55 14.60 9.48
C ALA A 269 -6.33 15.32 10.59
N ARG A 270 -7.59 15.61 10.36
CA ARG A 270 -8.52 16.20 11.34
C ARG A 270 -9.46 15.13 11.89
#